data_ec47cd12539e5cfbaeb91f2b780e63d6
#
_entry.id   ec47cd12539e5cfbaeb91f2b780e63d6
#
_cell.length_a   1.000
_cell.length_b   1.000
_cell.length_c   1.000
_cell.angle_alpha   90.00
_cell.angle_beta   90.00
_cell.angle_gamma   90.00
#
_symmetry.space_group_name_H-M   'P 1'
#
loop_
_entity.id
_entity.type
_entity.pdbx_description
1 polymer ?
#
loop_
_entity_poly.entity_id
_entity_poly.type
_entity_poly.pdbx_seq_one_letter_code
_entity_poly.pdbx_strand_id
1 'polypeptide(L)' 'MTGLAPVLRTATTALGSISPTPRLDAELLLAHALGIDRSAMLLRQHDLCVPDSFGALLARRAADEPIAYITGTQAFWD' A
#
# COMPACT_ATOMS: atom_id res chain seq x y z
N MET A 1 13.62 14.11 4.34
CA MET A 1 12.53 13.96 4.57
C MET A 1 11.86 12.99 3.97
N THR A 2 11.23 12.32 4.45
CA THR A 2 10.80 11.24 3.85
C THR A 2 9.39 11.31 3.58
N GLY A 3 8.47 11.16 4.19
CA GLY A 3 7.11 11.11 3.75
C GLY A 3 6.85 9.90 2.90
N LEU A 4 5.60 9.70 2.53
CA LEU A 4 5.18 8.52 1.80
C LEU A 4 5.04 8.74 0.29
N ALA A 5 5.01 10.01 -0.14
CA ALA A 5 4.71 10.30 -1.54
C ALA A 5 5.68 9.65 -2.54
N PRO A 6 6.99 9.70 -2.32
CA PRO A 6 7.91 9.07 -3.28
C PRO A 6 7.72 7.58 -3.39
N VAL A 7 7.46 6.93 -2.24
CA VAL A 7 7.27 5.49 -2.23
C VAL A 7 5.96 5.12 -2.90
N LEU A 8 4.91 5.89 -2.65
CA LEU A 8 3.63 5.63 -3.30
C LEU A 8 3.75 5.78 -4.81
N ARG A 9 4.52 6.75 -5.28
CA ARG A 9 4.73 6.94 -6.70
C ARG A 9 5.47 5.74 -7.31
N THR A 10 6.52 5.30 -6.66
CA THR A 10 7.29 4.15 -7.13
C THR A 10 6.43 2.88 -7.13
N ALA A 11 5.68 2.67 -6.07
CA ALA A 11 4.82 1.50 -5.97
C ALA A 11 3.71 1.53 -7.03
N THR A 12 3.14 2.70 -7.27
CA THR A 12 2.12 2.85 -8.30
C THR A 12 2.68 2.46 -9.67
N THR A 13 3.90 2.90 -9.96
CA THR A 13 4.54 2.54 -11.21
C THR A 13 4.78 1.03 -11.30
N ALA A 14 5.23 0.44 -10.21
CA ALA A 14 5.51 -1.00 -10.19
C ALA A 14 4.26 -1.83 -10.43
N LEU A 15 3.11 -1.35 -9.97
CA LEU A 15 1.86 -2.09 -10.11
C LEU A 15 1.07 -1.70 -11.34
N GLY A 16 1.57 -0.76 -12.11
CA GLY A 16 0.81 -0.21 -13.23
C GLY A 16 0.40 -1.21 -14.28
N SER A 17 1.20 -2.25 -14.50
CA SER A 17 0.88 -3.25 -15.51
C SER A 17 0.15 -4.46 -14.91
N ILE A 18 -0.05 -4.49 -13.60
CA ILE A 18 -0.64 -5.63 -12.93
C ILE A 18 -2.04 -5.32 -12.44
N SER A 19 -2.27 -4.11 -12.01
CA SER A 19 -3.52 -3.74 -11.36
C SER A 19 -4.25 -2.67 -12.15
N PRO A 20 -5.58 -2.72 -12.22
CA PRO A 20 -6.35 -1.64 -12.82
C PRO A 20 -6.40 -0.40 -11.91
N THR A 21 -6.02 -0.55 -10.64
CA THR A 21 -6.00 0.57 -9.70
C THR A 21 -4.70 0.57 -8.93
N PRO A 22 -3.57 0.80 -9.63
CA PRO A 22 -2.26 0.65 -8.96
C PRO A 22 -2.05 1.62 -7.81
N ARG A 23 -2.52 2.85 -7.93
CA ARG A 23 -2.36 3.82 -6.85
C ARG A 23 -3.14 3.41 -5.61
N LEU A 24 -4.37 2.96 -5.80
CA LEU A 24 -5.19 2.50 -4.68
C LEU A 24 -4.55 1.28 -4.02
N ASP A 25 -4.08 0.34 -4.82
CA ASP A 25 -3.43 -0.84 -4.27
C ASP A 25 -2.20 -0.46 -3.45
N ALA A 26 -1.39 0.44 -3.96
CA ALA A 26 -0.20 0.88 -3.24
C ALA A 26 -0.57 1.53 -1.91
N GLU A 27 -1.62 2.35 -1.90
CA GLU A 27 -2.06 3.00 -0.68
C GLU A 27 -2.59 2.00 0.33
N LEU A 28 -3.34 1.02 -0.13
CA LEU A 28 -3.88 0.00 0.77
C LEU A 28 -2.77 -0.86 1.37
N LEU A 29 -1.78 -1.23 0.57
CA LEU A 29 -0.66 -2.00 1.08
C LEU A 29 0.14 -1.22 2.11
N LEU A 30 0.37 0.05 1.83
CA LEU A 30 1.16 0.87 2.74
C LEU A 30 0.40 1.12 4.05
N ALA A 31 -0.89 1.38 3.97
CA ALA A 31 -1.70 1.55 5.16
C ALA A 31 -1.70 0.28 6.01
N HIS A 32 -1.79 -0.87 5.35
CA HIS A 32 -1.75 -2.14 6.06
C HIS A 32 -0.38 -2.32 6.76
N ALA A 33 0.69 -2.00 6.07
CA ALA A 33 2.02 -2.12 6.65
C ALA A 33 2.19 -1.18 7.85
N LEU A 34 1.56 -0.01 7.80
CA LEU A 34 1.62 0.93 8.90
C LEU A 34 0.65 0.62 10.03
N GLY A 35 -0.33 -0.24 9.76
CA GLY A 35 -1.33 -0.61 10.77
C GLY A 35 -2.38 0.46 11.02
N ILE A 36 -2.63 1.32 10.03
CA ILE A 36 -3.63 2.38 10.19
C ILE A 36 -4.53 2.39 8.96
N ASP A 37 -5.59 3.18 9.03
CA ASP A 37 -6.51 3.32 7.92
C ASP A 37 -5.85 4.09 6.79
N ARG A 38 -6.29 3.83 5.58
CA ARG A 38 -5.82 4.56 4.41
C ARG A 38 -6.06 6.05 4.57
N SER A 39 -7.23 6.45 5.08
CA SER A 39 -7.52 7.87 5.29
C SER A 39 -6.56 8.51 6.28
N ALA A 40 -6.31 7.83 7.39
CA ALA A 40 -5.37 8.34 8.38
C ALA A 40 -3.95 8.43 7.80
N MET A 41 -3.57 7.45 6.99
CA MET A 41 -2.28 7.47 6.35
C MET A 41 -2.14 8.69 5.44
N LEU A 42 -3.14 8.96 4.62
CA LEU A 42 -3.07 10.06 3.68
C LEU A 42 -3.04 11.42 4.38
N LEU A 43 -3.73 11.53 5.52
CA LEU A 43 -3.71 12.76 6.28
C LEU A 43 -2.35 13.02 6.92
N ARG A 44 -1.62 11.97 7.21
CA ARG A 44 -0.35 12.08 7.93
C ARG A 44 0.85 11.70 7.08
N GLN A 45 0.67 11.64 5.78
CA GLN A 45 1.71 11.05 4.91
C GLN A 45 3.04 11.78 4.98
N HIS A 46 3.04 13.04 5.36
CA HIS A 46 4.29 13.78 5.47
C HIS A 46 5.05 13.48 6.77
N ASP A 47 4.34 12.93 7.74
CA ASP A 47 4.93 12.62 9.05
C ASP A 47 5.32 11.17 9.20
N LEU A 48 4.86 10.30 8.31
CA LEU A 48 5.06 8.87 8.46
C LEU A 48 6.27 8.41 7.65
N CYS A 49 6.87 7.33 8.12
CA CYS A 49 7.97 6.69 7.40
C CYS A 49 7.50 5.36 6.87
N VAL A 50 8.11 4.90 5.80
CA VAL A 50 7.75 3.63 5.18
C VAL A 50 8.30 2.49 6.03
N PRO A 51 7.46 1.56 6.47
CA PRO A 51 7.95 0.42 7.24
C PRO A 51 8.66 -0.58 6.34
N ASP A 52 9.57 -1.33 6.92
CA ASP A 52 10.32 -2.32 6.16
C ASP A 52 9.41 -3.37 5.53
N SER A 53 8.29 -3.68 6.19
CA SER A 53 7.38 -4.70 5.68
C SER A 53 6.69 -4.32 4.39
N PHE A 54 6.67 -3.03 4.05
CA PHE A 54 5.99 -2.59 2.83
C PHE A 54 6.59 -3.25 1.58
N GLY A 55 7.91 -3.36 1.53
CA GLY A 55 8.55 -3.97 0.37
C GLY A 55 8.08 -5.38 0.10
N ALA A 56 7.93 -6.18 1.16
CA ALA A 56 7.46 -7.55 1.01
C ALA A 56 6.00 -7.58 0.53
N LEU A 57 5.18 -6.68 1.05
CA LEU A 57 3.78 -6.61 0.63
C LEU A 57 3.67 -6.19 -0.82
N LEU A 58 4.48 -5.23 -1.22
CA LEU A 58 4.47 -4.76 -2.59
C LEU A 58 4.92 -5.88 -3.53
N ALA A 59 5.93 -6.66 -3.14
CA ALA A 59 6.41 -7.76 -3.95
C ALA A 59 5.33 -8.81 -4.14
N ARG A 60 4.54 -9.08 -3.10
CA ARG A 60 3.44 -10.04 -3.21
C ARG A 60 2.39 -9.56 -4.20
N ARG A 61 2.05 -8.28 -4.15
CA ARG A 61 1.06 -7.75 -5.08
C ARG A 61 1.62 -7.75 -6.50
N ALA A 62 2.90 -7.45 -6.65
CA ALA A 62 3.55 -7.48 -7.96
C ALA A 62 3.59 -8.90 -8.54
N ALA A 63 3.52 -9.90 -7.69
CA ALA A 63 3.42 -11.29 -8.12
C ALA A 63 1.97 -11.70 -8.40
N ASP A 64 1.08 -10.70 -8.48
CA ASP A 64 -0.31 -10.89 -8.84
C ASP A 64 -1.16 -11.52 -7.74
N GLU A 65 -0.79 -11.37 -6.48
CA GLU A 65 -1.64 -11.77 -5.38
C GLU A 65 -2.71 -10.72 -5.16
N PRO A 66 -3.96 -11.12 -4.93
CA PRO A 66 -5.02 -10.15 -4.65
C PRO A 66 -4.75 -9.37 -3.38
N ILE A 67 -5.18 -8.11 -3.36
CA ILE A 67 -5.02 -7.27 -2.18
C ILE A 67 -5.65 -7.92 -0.95
N ALA A 68 -6.82 -8.51 -1.09
CA ALA A 68 -7.50 -9.11 0.05
C ALA A 68 -6.68 -10.24 0.66
N TYR A 69 -5.95 -10.98 -0.16
CA TYR A 69 -5.09 -12.03 0.35
C TYR A 69 -3.92 -11.45 1.12
N ILE A 70 -3.34 -10.38 0.62
CA ILE A 70 -2.15 -9.80 1.23
C ILE A 70 -2.49 -9.12 2.55
N THR A 71 -3.57 -8.38 2.59
CA THR A 71 -3.94 -7.66 3.80
C THR A 71 -4.75 -8.51 4.76
N GLY A 72 -5.30 -9.60 4.28
CA GLY A 72 -6.10 -10.46 5.14
C GLY A 72 -7.42 -9.88 5.53
N THR A 73 -7.89 -8.82 4.81
CA THR A 73 -9.08 -8.24 5.29
C THR A 73 -10.15 -8.48 4.42
N GLN A 74 -11.14 -8.86 4.85
CA GLN A 74 -12.24 -8.94 4.14
C GLN A 74 -13.13 -8.24 4.80
N ALA A 75 -12.81 -7.66 5.41
CA ALA A 75 -13.44 -7.03 6.14
C ALA A 75 -14.36 -6.29 5.76
N PHE A 76 -14.49 -5.96 5.39
CA PHE A 76 -15.26 -5.17 5.08
C PHE A 76 -16.46 -5.65 5.30
N TRP A 77 -16.61 -6.41 5.58
CA TRP A 77 -17.67 -6.81 5.79
C TRP A 77 -17.95 -6.98 6.93
N ASP A 78 -17.59 -6.75 7.34
CA ASP A 78 -17.97 -6.53 8.26
C ASP A 78 -18.42 -6.37 8.54
#